data_1aff4f8428120b0a03637950305061fb
#
_entry.id   1aff4f8428120b0a03637950305061fb
#
_cell.length_a   1.000
_cell.length_b   1.000
_cell.length_c   1.000
_cell.angle_alpha   90.00
_cell.angle_beta   90.00
_cell.angle_gamma   90.00
#
_symmetry.space_group_name_H-M   'P 1'
#
loop_
_entity.id
_entity.type
_entity.pdbx_description
1 polymer ?
#
loop_
_entity_poly.entity_id
_entity_poly.type
_entity_poly.pdbx_seq_one_letter_code
_entity_poly.pdbx_strand_id
1 'polypeptide(L)'
;MEKLILGFDLCDDVTKISRYRLDNMNPADISFPQADNRTVIQTALGRKKGQDGWLVGKEAYEAVLEGGGAVVDKLLTLLTKKSSVAVGDRRHQPEQLLGSYIGTLLETVYEQCGTRSVARLVFTLEKTDPAVMDSIIHCMDSLG
;
A
#
# COMPACT_ATOMS: atom_id res chain seq x y z
N MET A 1 1.58 19.30 17.92
CA MET A 1 1.17 18.10 17.15
C MET A 1 2.22 17.79 16.11
N GLU A 2 2.82 16.61 16.21
CA GLU A 2 3.85 16.20 15.27
C GLU A 2 3.25 15.88 13.90
N LYS A 3 3.88 16.41 12.86
CA LYS A 3 3.51 16.10 11.49
C LYS A 3 4.60 15.24 10.84
N LEU A 4 4.17 14.30 10.03
CA LEU A 4 5.05 13.38 9.34
C LEU A 4 5.21 13.76 7.87
N ILE A 5 6.40 13.51 7.34
CA ILE A 5 6.63 13.41 5.92
C ILE A 5 6.88 11.93 5.65
N LEU A 6 6.16 11.34 4.72
CA LEU A 6 6.28 9.93 4.36
C LEU A 6 6.83 9.79 2.95
N GLY A 7 7.85 8.96 2.80
CA GLY A 7 8.40 8.58 1.51
C GLY A 7 8.03 7.15 1.18
N PHE A 8 7.33 6.93 0.07
CA PHE A 8 6.97 5.62 -0.43
C PHE A 8 7.87 5.26 -1.61
N ASP A 9 8.65 4.22 -1.45
CA ASP A 9 9.35 3.58 -2.57
C ASP A 9 8.45 2.44 -3.04
N LEU A 10 7.69 2.69 -4.10
CA LEU A 10 6.60 1.85 -4.54
C LEU A 10 6.96 1.15 -5.86
N CYS A 11 7.16 -0.16 -5.79
CA CYS A 11 7.47 -1.01 -6.93
C CYS A 11 6.46 -2.15 -7.01
N ASP A 12 6.36 -2.79 -8.18
CA ASP A 12 5.44 -3.92 -8.38
C ASP A 12 5.73 -5.11 -7.46
N ASP A 13 6.99 -5.32 -7.10
CA ASP A 13 7.39 -6.45 -6.28
C ASP A 13 7.35 -6.14 -4.79
N VAL A 14 7.92 -5.00 -4.40
CA VAL A 14 8.06 -4.62 -2.99
C VAL A 14 7.81 -3.14 -2.78
N THR A 15 7.43 -2.80 -1.55
CA THR A 15 7.20 -1.43 -1.10
C THR A 15 8.04 -1.17 0.16
N LYS A 16 8.56 0.04 0.26
CA LYS A 16 9.28 0.51 1.43
C LYS A 16 8.76 1.89 1.80
N ILE A 17 8.60 2.15 3.10
CA ILE A 17 8.14 3.45 3.60
C ILE A 17 9.17 4.00 4.57
N SER A 18 9.56 5.24 4.36
CA SER A 18 10.41 6.00 5.27
C SER A 18 9.61 7.14 5.86
N ARG A 19 9.89 7.48 7.13
CA ARG A 19 9.26 8.61 7.79
C ARG A 19 10.29 9.63 8.21
N TYR A 20 9.86 10.88 8.17
CA TYR A 20 10.60 12.00 8.75
C TYR A 20 9.63 12.75 9.66
N ARG A 21 10.09 13.15 10.83
CA ARG A 21 9.34 14.05 11.71
C ARG A 21 9.81 15.46 11.45
N LEU A 22 8.86 16.40 11.33
CA LEU A 22 9.21 17.79 11.05
C LEU A 22 10.01 18.46 12.17
N ASP A 23 9.88 17.95 13.40
CA ASP A 23 10.56 18.53 14.55
C ASP A 23 12.05 18.19 14.61
N ASN A 24 12.47 17.03 14.15
CA ASN A 24 13.87 16.60 14.25
C ASN A 24 14.49 16.14 12.94
N MET A 25 13.72 15.97 11.88
CA MET A 25 14.17 15.58 10.54
C MET A 25 14.99 14.28 10.49
N ASN A 26 14.90 13.45 11.52
CA ASN A 26 15.57 12.16 11.53
C ASN A 26 14.76 11.14 10.71
N PRO A 27 15.35 10.55 9.65
CA PRO A 27 14.67 9.52 8.90
C PRO A 27 14.64 8.20 9.67
N ALA A 28 13.57 7.46 9.50
CA ALA A 28 13.47 6.10 10.00
C ALA A 28 12.59 5.30 9.05
N ASP A 29 12.95 4.04 8.87
CA ASP A 29 12.13 3.14 8.05
C ASP A 29 10.97 2.59 8.87
N ILE A 30 9.83 2.45 8.23
CA ILE A 30 8.68 1.79 8.83
C ILE A 30 8.92 0.27 8.79
N SER A 31 8.69 -0.40 9.93
CA SER A 31 8.70 -1.86 9.97
C SER A 31 7.26 -2.37 9.87
N PHE A 32 7.08 -3.48 9.16
CA PHE A 32 5.76 -4.03 8.88
C PHE A 32 5.55 -5.33 9.65
N PRO A 33 4.61 -5.36 10.63
CA PRO A 33 4.24 -6.63 11.30
C PRO A 33 3.80 -7.69 10.30
N GLN A 34 3.15 -7.28 9.20
CA GLN A 34 2.71 -8.16 8.11
C GLN A 34 3.87 -8.81 7.35
N ALA A 35 5.08 -8.32 7.54
CA ALA A 35 6.30 -8.82 6.88
C ALA A 35 7.37 -9.22 7.92
N ASP A 36 6.94 -9.80 9.03
CA ASP A 36 7.82 -10.25 10.12
C ASP A 36 8.70 -9.11 10.66
N ASN A 37 8.13 -7.90 10.76
CA ASN A 37 8.78 -6.68 11.24
C ASN A 37 9.95 -6.21 10.36
N ARG A 38 9.98 -6.61 9.09
CA ARG A 38 10.95 -6.10 8.13
C ARG A 38 10.52 -4.73 7.63
N THR A 39 11.48 -4.00 7.04
CA THR A 39 11.22 -2.67 6.46
C THR A 39 10.79 -2.71 5.00
N VAL A 40 10.70 -3.90 4.42
CA VAL A 40 10.25 -4.13 3.05
C VAL A 40 9.06 -5.07 3.07
N ILE A 41 7.99 -4.71 2.39
CA ILE A 41 6.78 -5.52 2.28
C ILE A 41 6.46 -5.78 0.81
N GLN A 42 5.95 -6.96 0.49
CA GLN A 42 5.54 -7.30 -0.86
C GLN A 42 4.34 -6.45 -1.29
N THR A 43 4.36 -5.97 -2.54
CA THR A 43 3.27 -5.17 -3.11
C THR A 43 2.16 -6.11 -3.57
N ALA A 44 1.43 -6.63 -2.60
CA ALA A 44 0.36 -7.59 -2.82
C ALA A 44 -0.81 -7.30 -1.89
N LEU A 45 -2.02 -7.46 -2.40
CA LEU A 45 -3.27 -7.21 -1.68
C LEU A 45 -4.14 -8.45 -1.80
N GLY A 46 -4.74 -8.89 -0.69
CA GLY A 46 -5.56 -10.08 -0.69
C GLY A 46 -6.67 -10.07 0.33
N ARG A 47 -7.48 -11.11 0.27
CA ARG A 47 -8.57 -11.37 1.21
C ARG A 47 -8.70 -12.85 1.49
N LYS A 48 -9.11 -13.17 2.71
CA LYS A 48 -9.57 -14.51 3.04
C LYS A 48 -10.99 -14.69 2.54
N LYS A 49 -11.33 -15.92 2.16
CA LYS A 49 -12.69 -16.26 1.72
C LYS A 49 -13.72 -15.88 2.80
N GLY A 50 -14.74 -15.16 2.41
CA GLY A 50 -15.83 -14.76 3.31
C GLY A 50 -15.49 -13.63 4.26
N GLN A 51 -14.32 -12.99 4.13
CA GLN A 51 -13.91 -11.85 4.94
C GLN A 51 -13.76 -10.59 4.09
N ASP A 52 -14.14 -9.45 4.63
CA ASP A 52 -14.06 -8.17 3.93
C ASP A 52 -12.74 -7.43 4.16
N GLY A 53 -11.98 -7.81 5.20
CA GLY A 53 -10.71 -7.17 5.53
C GLY A 53 -9.62 -7.44 4.49
N TRP A 54 -8.82 -6.41 4.19
CA TRP A 54 -7.69 -6.55 3.28
C TRP A 54 -6.45 -7.04 4.02
N LEU A 55 -5.70 -7.91 3.34
CA LEU A 55 -4.38 -8.38 3.76
C LEU A 55 -3.34 -7.86 2.79
N VAL A 56 -2.13 -7.57 3.28
CA VAL A 56 -1.05 -7.04 2.46
C VAL A 56 0.21 -7.88 2.62
N GLY A 57 1.06 -7.86 1.59
CA GLY A 57 2.33 -8.56 1.61
C GLY A 57 2.19 -10.07 1.69
N LYS A 58 3.02 -10.69 2.50
CA LYS A 58 3.07 -12.14 2.69
C LYS A 58 1.72 -12.73 3.11
N GLU A 59 1.00 -12.04 4.00
CA GLU A 59 -0.30 -12.51 4.48
C GLU A 59 -1.33 -12.62 3.35
N ALA A 60 -1.23 -11.77 2.32
CA ALA A 60 -2.11 -11.86 1.15
C ALA A 60 -1.90 -13.17 0.38
N TYR A 61 -0.65 -13.60 0.22
CA TYR A 61 -0.35 -14.88 -0.43
C TYR A 61 -0.75 -16.06 0.43
N GLU A 62 -0.57 -15.96 1.75
CA GLU A 62 -0.97 -17.01 2.70
C GLU A 62 -2.48 -17.27 2.66
N ALA A 63 -3.28 -16.25 2.41
CA ALA A 63 -4.74 -16.40 2.29
C ALA A 63 -5.12 -17.36 1.17
N VAL A 64 -4.36 -17.39 0.08
CA VAL A 64 -4.58 -18.34 -1.03
C VAL A 64 -4.12 -19.74 -0.63
N LEU A 65 -2.96 -19.85 0.01
CA LEU A 65 -2.39 -21.13 0.43
C LEU A 65 -3.25 -21.84 1.46
N GLU A 66 -3.90 -21.10 2.34
CA GLU A 66 -4.81 -21.66 3.35
C GLU A 66 -6.16 -22.11 2.78
N GLY A 67 -6.41 -21.79 1.53
CA GLY A 67 -7.59 -22.23 0.78
C GLY A 67 -8.70 -21.19 0.68
N GLY A 68 -9.13 -20.93 -0.53
CA GLY A 68 -10.29 -20.08 -0.82
C GLY A 68 -10.07 -18.58 -0.79
N GLY A 69 -8.87 -18.12 -0.42
CA GLY A 69 -8.52 -16.71 -0.48
C GLY A 69 -8.18 -16.25 -1.89
N ALA A 70 -8.03 -14.94 -2.06
CA ALA A 70 -7.64 -14.33 -3.33
C ALA A 70 -6.50 -13.33 -3.09
N VAL A 71 -5.59 -13.22 -4.04
CA VAL A 71 -4.48 -12.27 -4.01
C VAL A 71 -4.33 -11.59 -5.36
N VAL A 72 -3.98 -10.31 -5.33
CA VAL A 72 -3.59 -9.55 -6.51
C VAL A 72 -2.26 -8.88 -6.23
N ASP A 73 -1.35 -8.95 -7.20
CA ASP A 73 -0.04 -8.32 -7.11
C ASP A 73 0.24 -7.46 -8.34
N LYS A 74 1.45 -6.93 -8.46
CA LYS A 74 1.84 -6.05 -9.56
C LYS A 74 0.85 -4.90 -9.77
N LEU A 75 0.49 -4.26 -8.66
CA LEU A 75 -0.57 -3.26 -8.64
C LEU A 75 -0.29 -2.07 -9.57
N LEU A 76 0.96 -1.68 -9.74
CA LEU A 76 1.32 -0.58 -10.64
C LEU A 76 1.13 -0.96 -12.11
N THR A 77 1.48 -2.18 -12.47
CA THR A 77 1.25 -2.70 -13.84
C THR A 77 -0.24 -2.74 -14.15
N LEU A 78 -1.07 -3.12 -13.18
CA LEU A 78 -2.52 -3.17 -13.36
C LEU A 78 -3.11 -1.80 -13.68
N LEU A 79 -2.55 -0.71 -13.15
CA LEU A 79 -3.01 0.64 -13.43
C LEU A 79 -2.93 0.99 -14.92
N THR A 80 -1.97 0.42 -15.63
CA THR A 80 -1.79 0.68 -17.05
C THR A 80 -2.82 -0.06 -17.92
N LYS A 81 -3.45 -1.10 -17.40
CA LYS A 81 -4.38 -1.95 -18.15
C LYS A 81 -5.82 -1.42 -18.13
N LYS A 82 -6.18 -0.61 -17.17
CA LYS A 82 -7.51 0.04 -17.02
C LYS A 82 -8.71 -0.91 -17.03
N SER A 83 -8.50 -2.21 -16.86
CA SER A 83 -9.55 -3.21 -16.81
C SER A 83 -9.85 -3.59 -15.36
N SER A 84 -11.12 -3.87 -15.06
CA SER A 84 -11.48 -4.35 -13.72
C SER A 84 -10.81 -5.69 -13.42
N VAL A 85 -10.48 -5.92 -12.16
CA VAL A 85 -9.78 -7.11 -11.69
C VAL A 85 -10.65 -7.82 -10.65
N ALA A 86 -10.79 -9.13 -10.78
CA ALA A 86 -11.51 -9.93 -9.80
C ALA A 86 -10.61 -10.25 -8.61
N VAL A 87 -11.10 -9.96 -7.41
CA VAL A 87 -10.48 -10.38 -6.16
C VAL A 87 -11.55 -11.13 -5.38
N GLY A 88 -11.46 -12.46 -5.41
CA GLY A 88 -12.52 -13.31 -4.91
C GLY A 88 -13.76 -13.23 -5.80
N ASP A 89 -14.91 -12.94 -5.19
CA ASP A 89 -16.21 -12.86 -5.86
C ASP A 89 -16.58 -11.44 -6.34
N ARG A 90 -15.71 -10.45 -6.11
CA ARG A 90 -15.95 -9.06 -6.47
C ARG A 90 -14.91 -8.55 -7.46
N ARG A 91 -15.35 -7.65 -8.33
CA ARG A 91 -14.45 -6.97 -9.25
C ARG A 91 -14.17 -5.55 -8.76
N HIS A 92 -12.93 -5.11 -8.96
CA HIS A 92 -12.47 -3.80 -8.54
C HIS A 92 -11.70 -3.12 -9.68
N GLN A 93 -11.72 -1.80 -9.71
CA GLN A 93 -10.83 -1.05 -10.57
C GLN A 93 -9.40 -1.09 -9.99
N PRO A 94 -8.35 -1.15 -10.84
CA PRO A 94 -6.97 -1.19 -10.33
C PRO A 94 -6.64 -0.03 -9.38
N GLU A 95 -7.16 1.16 -9.65
CA GLU A 95 -6.96 2.33 -8.80
C GLU A 95 -7.53 2.13 -7.40
N GLN A 96 -8.70 1.49 -7.28
CA GLN A 96 -9.29 1.17 -5.99
C GLN A 96 -8.44 0.15 -5.23
N LEU A 97 -7.87 -0.82 -5.92
CA LEU A 97 -6.99 -1.82 -5.30
C LEU A 97 -5.71 -1.18 -4.77
N LEU A 98 -5.10 -0.30 -5.55
CA LEU A 98 -3.92 0.44 -5.08
C LEU A 98 -4.26 1.31 -3.87
N GLY A 99 -5.41 2.00 -3.89
CA GLY A 99 -5.88 2.79 -2.76
C GLY A 99 -6.08 1.96 -1.51
N SER A 100 -6.67 0.77 -1.63
CA SER A 100 -6.84 -0.15 -0.51
C SER A 100 -5.50 -0.64 0.04
N TYR A 101 -4.54 -0.93 -0.82
CA TYR A 101 -3.19 -1.34 -0.43
C TYR A 101 -2.49 -0.23 0.35
N ILE A 102 -2.41 0.96 -0.21
CA ILE A 102 -1.76 2.11 0.42
C ILE A 102 -2.46 2.48 1.72
N GLY A 103 -3.79 2.49 1.73
CA GLY A 103 -4.57 2.79 2.93
C GLY A 103 -4.29 1.82 4.07
N THR A 104 -4.15 0.54 3.77
CA THR A 104 -3.80 -0.48 4.76
C THR A 104 -2.38 -0.24 5.32
N LEU A 105 -1.43 0.10 4.47
CA LEU A 105 -0.08 0.44 4.91
C LEU A 105 -0.05 1.72 5.75
N LEU A 106 -0.84 2.72 5.39
CA LEU A 106 -0.93 3.96 6.18
C LEU A 106 -1.44 3.71 7.60
N GLU A 107 -2.38 2.78 7.79
CA GLU A 107 -2.82 2.41 9.13
C GLU A 107 -1.66 1.86 9.97
N THR A 108 -0.82 1.03 9.39
CA THR A 108 0.39 0.54 10.05
C THR A 108 1.34 1.68 10.43
N VAL A 109 1.53 2.64 9.52
CA VAL A 109 2.36 3.83 9.79
C VAL A 109 1.79 4.63 10.96
N TYR A 110 0.48 4.88 10.96
CA TYR A 110 -0.16 5.67 12.02
C TYR A 110 -0.04 5.00 13.38
N GLU A 111 -0.23 3.70 13.44
CA GLU A 111 -0.06 2.94 14.68
C GLU A 111 1.39 3.02 15.19
N GLN A 112 2.35 2.86 14.30
CA GLN A 112 3.76 2.86 14.67
C GLN A 112 4.25 4.25 15.05
N CYS A 113 3.76 5.30 14.40
CA CYS A 113 4.20 6.68 14.65
C CYS A 113 3.39 7.39 15.74
N GLY A 114 2.25 6.85 16.14
CA GLY A 114 1.39 7.45 17.14
C GLY A 114 0.68 8.72 16.70
N THR A 115 0.59 8.97 15.39
CA THR A 115 -0.10 10.13 14.83
C THR A 115 -0.62 9.82 13.43
N ARG A 116 -1.72 10.47 13.07
CA ARG A 116 -2.29 10.42 11.71
C ARG A 116 -2.04 11.72 10.95
N SER A 117 -1.24 12.61 11.51
CA SER A 117 -0.99 13.92 10.91
C SER A 117 0.17 13.84 9.92
N VAL A 118 -0.14 13.92 8.63
CA VAL A 118 0.83 13.84 7.53
C VAL A 118 0.87 15.18 6.80
N ALA A 119 2.06 15.79 6.75
CA ALA A 119 2.26 17.05 6.05
C ALA A 119 2.52 16.85 4.56
N ARG A 120 3.16 15.74 4.18
CA ARG A 120 3.54 15.48 2.79
C ARG A 120 3.74 13.99 2.55
N LEU A 121 3.29 13.54 1.37
CA LEU A 121 3.59 12.22 0.83
C LEU A 121 4.49 12.38 -0.39
N VAL A 122 5.56 11.61 -0.44
CA VAL A 122 6.47 11.58 -1.58
C VAL A 122 6.53 10.15 -2.10
N PHE A 123 6.32 9.98 -3.40
CA PHE A 123 6.36 8.66 -4.04
C PHE A 123 7.55 8.57 -4.98
N THR A 124 8.33 7.51 -4.84
CA THR A 124 9.36 7.11 -5.78
C THR A 124 8.86 5.89 -6.52
N LEU A 125 8.85 5.95 -7.84
CA LEU A 125 8.35 4.88 -8.70
C LEU A 125 9.49 4.33 -9.55
N GLU A 126 9.43 3.03 -9.82
CA GLU A 126 10.41 2.36 -10.69
C GLU A 126 10.41 2.93 -12.10
N LYS A 127 9.21 3.29 -12.59
CA LYS A 127 9.04 3.95 -13.90
C LYS A 127 8.13 5.16 -13.73
N THR A 128 8.54 6.30 -14.30
CA THR A 128 7.70 7.49 -14.33
C THR A 128 6.73 7.42 -15.51
N ASP A 129 5.59 6.77 -15.30
CA ASP A 129 4.49 6.76 -16.26
C ASP A 129 3.46 7.81 -15.80
N PRO A 130 3.15 8.84 -16.62
CA PRO A 130 2.21 9.88 -16.23
C PRO A 130 0.84 9.34 -15.83
N ALA A 131 0.36 8.28 -16.49
CA ALA A 131 -0.93 7.67 -16.16
C ALA A 131 -0.91 7.04 -14.77
N VAL A 132 0.19 6.37 -14.41
CA VAL A 132 0.36 5.79 -13.06
C VAL A 132 0.46 6.90 -12.01
N MET A 133 1.20 7.95 -12.29
CA MET A 133 1.33 9.09 -11.37
C MET A 133 -0.03 9.75 -11.11
N ASP A 134 -0.82 9.98 -12.16
CA ASP A 134 -2.16 10.56 -12.03
C ASP A 134 -3.08 9.65 -11.20
N SER A 135 -3.00 8.34 -11.40
CA SER A 135 -3.79 7.38 -10.63
C SER A 135 -3.42 7.40 -9.14
N ILE A 136 -2.13 7.51 -8.83
CA ILE A 136 -1.67 7.61 -7.43
C ILE A 136 -2.19 8.89 -6.77
N ILE A 137 -2.09 10.01 -7.46
CA ILE A 137 -2.60 11.29 -6.95
C ILE A 137 -4.11 11.19 -6.69
N HIS A 138 -4.84 10.61 -7.61
CA HIS A 138 -6.29 10.41 -7.48
C HIS A 138 -6.64 9.50 -6.30
N CYS A 139 -5.88 8.41 -6.11
CA CYS A 139 -6.02 7.52 -4.95
C CYS A 139 -5.83 8.28 -3.63
N MET A 140 -4.81 9.13 -3.57
CA MET A 140 -4.49 9.87 -2.35
C MET A 140 -5.59 10.90 -2.03
N ASP A 141 -6.14 11.55 -3.03
CA ASP A 141 -7.28 12.46 -2.85
C ASP A 141 -8.49 11.72 -2.28
N SER A 142 -8.72 10.47 -2.71
CA SER A 142 -9.82 9.65 -2.22
C SER A 142 -9.65 9.22 -0.76
N LEU A 143 -8.42 9.07 -0.31
CA LEU A 143 -8.12 8.68 1.07
C LEU A 143 -8.15 9.86 2.06
N GLY A 144 -8.18 11.06 1.54
CA GLY A 144 -8.13 12.27 2.34
C GLY A 144 -6.73 12.61 2.80
#